data_8748a8e79edf1ab0990b4b9ec113aacc
#
_entry.id   8748a8e79edf1ab0990b4b9ec113aacc
#
_cell.length_a   1.000
_cell.length_b   1.000
_cell.length_c   1.000
_cell.angle_alpha   90.00
_cell.angle_beta   90.00
_cell.angle_gamma   90.00
#
_symmetry.space_group_name_H-M   'P 1'
#
loop_
_entity.id
_entity.type
_entity.pdbx_description
1 polymer ?
#
loop_
_entity_poly.entity_id
_entity_poly.type
_entity_poly.pdbx_seq_one_letter_code
_entity_poly.pdbx_strand_id
1 'polypeptide(L)'
;MKFYWIKRSIRTKLAVFLLLAIAVPMLASLIITNTRTADFVANDTVRQNSSLLYQGKTNLANYFQSFFQTSLAPYSDTTLYRTLETGRSDYLVDNQIFVSLQIMSSSVKEIYQVYLHSGRAERGYLFSRGQYKRIDQIVAAPGTTLEDDITYTIKPLHMSSNYGINSTPLILSRPVITLIRPVYQIPSSKQMGTLALDITTEVIDSICAQLYSAGGGEEVFLLAHDGTIVYGPGQYGKGLKLKEPWADPILKLASAGESGNVELKDSHSKSVFIYESLEAGDHNWVLVKRIPPSVLHGATRQITQANTWVLLGSLLLVTLTALFVSFWITRPIKQLTGYVNQIQSGRLETDIHLRQSDEIGQLARRFRMMMETINNLVLREYRLELANKTNQLKALQAQVHPHFLYNALQSIGTTALQRGVPDLYKLIMQLGKMMRYSMNTAEEFVSISQEIDHTRSYLELQRHRFGDKLTYEISGDPDAQRASVPRMIIQPVVENIFKHAFDPAGGMVHVSIRTRLEDNRITIEIADNGPGMNGGKLASVRQRISRDGEIGDESGSHIGLANVAARLRLHCGENARMELESGAAPLGGLMVTLVIPAGD
;
A
#
# COMPACT_ATOMS: atom_id res chain seq x y z
N MET A 1 18.31 -19.49 3.14
CA MET A 1 18.56 -18.06 2.84
C MET A 1 18.30 -17.25 4.09
N LYS A 2 19.33 -16.74 4.77
CA LYS A 2 19.25 -16.12 6.10
C LYS A 2 18.52 -14.77 6.02
N PHE A 3 17.53 -14.57 6.85
CA PHE A 3 16.75 -13.34 7.06
C PHE A 3 17.58 -12.11 7.51
N TYR A 4 18.71 -11.86 6.89
CA TYR A 4 19.64 -10.77 7.22
C TYR A 4 19.04 -9.36 6.95
N TRP A 5 18.06 -9.27 6.05
CA TRP A 5 17.40 -8.01 5.68
C TRP A 5 16.47 -7.45 6.77
N ILE A 6 15.85 -8.33 7.56
CA ILE A 6 14.92 -7.94 8.63
C ILE A 6 15.66 -7.29 9.80
N LYS A 7 16.95 -7.61 9.99
CA LYS A 7 17.71 -7.11 11.16
C LYS A 7 18.14 -5.64 11.03
N ARG A 8 18.17 -5.04 9.86
CA ARG A 8 18.78 -3.72 9.62
C ARG A 8 17.83 -2.51 9.60
N SER A 9 16.52 -2.68 9.44
CA SER A 9 15.60 -1.53 9.32
C SER A 9 14.33 -1.73 10.14
N ILE A 10 14.00 -0.77 10.98
CA ILE A 10 12.74 -0.69 11.73
C ILE A 10 11.56 -0.74 10.77
N ARG A 11 11.67 -0.07 9.62
CA ARG A 11 10.67 -0.06 8.56
C ARG A 11 10.32 -1.46 8.07
N THR A 12 11.33 -2.26 7.74
CA THR A 12 11.12 -3.64 7.26
C THR A 12 10.52 -4.53 8.34
N LYS A 13 10.99 -4.38 9.60
CA LYS A 13 10.44 -5.12 10.74
C LYS A 13 8.96 -4.80 10.95
N LEU A 14 8.60 -3.52 10.95
CA LEU A 14 7.23 -3.07 11.16
C LEU A 14 6.32 -3.54 10.02
N ALA A 15 6.75 -3.36 8.75
CA ALA A 15 5.99 -3.80 7.59
C ALA A 15 5.76 -5.32 7.58
N VAL A 16 6.80 -6.12 7.84
CA VAL A 16 6.69 -7.60 7.89
C VAL A 16 5.82 -8.04 9.06
N PHE A 17 5.99 -7.44 10.25
CA PHE A 17 5.16 -7.78 11.41
C PHE A 17 3.68 -7.47 11.18
N LEU A 18 3.35 -6.27 10.67
CA LEU A 18 1.98 -5.89 10.34
C LEU A 18 1.39 -6.79 9.27
N LEU A 19 2.17 -7.10 8.22
CA LEU A 19 1.73 -7.98 7.15
C LEU A 19 1.45 -9.39 7.67
N LEU A 20 2.34 -9.98 8.46
CA LEU A 20 2.13 -11.30 9.04
C LEU A 20 0.98 -11.33 10.04
N ALA A 21 0.86 -10.30 10.91
CA ALA A 21 -0.19 -10.22 11.90
C ALA A 21 -1.60 -10.18 11.30
N ILE A 22 -1.74 -9.67 10.08
CA ILE A 22 -3.04 -9.59 9.39
C ILE A 22 -3.20 -10.72 8.37
N ALA A 23 -2.16 -11.02 7.57
CA ALA A 23 -2.25 -12.03 6.52
C ALA A 23 -2.46 -13.46 7.05
N VAL A 24 -1.84 -13.82 8.19
CA VAL A 24 -1.98 -15.16 8.77
C VAL A 24 -3.41 -15.44 9.24
N PRO A 25 -4.08 -14.58 10.04
CA PRO A 25 -5.49 -14.76 10.40
C PRO A 25 -6.43 -14.73 9.18
N MET A 26 -6.16 -13.89 8.18
CA MET A 26 -6.97 -13.83 6.96
C MET A 26 -6.90 -15.13 6.16
N LEU A 27 -5.69 -15.70 5.98
CA LEU A 27 -5.51 -16.99 5.31
C LEU A 27 -6.19 -18.12 6.09
N ALA A 28 -6.02 -18.14 7.41
CA ALA A 28 -6.70 -19.11 8.26
C ALA A 28 -8.24 -18.99 8.16
N SER A 29 -8.76 -17.77 8.20
CA SER A 29 -10.20 -17.50 8.02
C SER A 29 -10.69 -17.96 6.65
N LEU A 30 -9.94 -17.68 5.57
CA LEU A 30 -10.32 -18.16 4.23
C LEU A 30 -10.40 -19.68 4.15
N ILE A 31 -9.39 -20.39 4.67
CA ILE A 31 -9.37 -21.86 4.65
C ILE A 31 -10.58 -22.41 5.42
N ILE A 32 -10.83 -21.89 6.64
CA ILE A 32 -11.96 -22.30 7.47
C ILE A 32 -13.29 -21.99 6.78
N THR A 33 -13.43 -20.80 6.23
CA THR A 33 -14.66 -20.38 5.53
C THR A 33 -14.91 -21.25 4.31
N ASN A 34 -13.89 -21.48 3.47
CA ASN A 34 -14.07 -22.29 2.26
C ASN A 34 -14.42 -23.75 2.58
N THR A 35 -13.77 -24.37 3.58
CA THR A 35 -14.09 -25.76 3.99
C THR A 35 -15.49 -25.83 4.58
N ARG A 36 -15.84 -24.94 5.51
CA ARG A 36 -17.17 -24.90 6.13
C ARG A 36 -18.28 -24.59 5.13
N THR A 37 -18.05 -23.66 4.22
CA THR A 37 -19.03 -23.32 3.17
C THR A 37 -19.23 -24.49 2.21
N ALA A 38 -18.16 -25.21 1.83
CA ALA A 38 -18.26 -26.37 0.97
C ALA A 38 -19.13 -27.47 1.61
N ASP A 39 -18.86 -27.82 2.86
CA ASP A 39 -19.62 -28.82 3.61
C ASP A 39 -21.07 -28.37 3.83
N PHE A 40 -21.29 -27.12 4.16
CA PHE A 40 -22.63 -26.58 4.36
C PHE A 40 -23.46 -26.60 3.07
N VAL A 41 -22.91 -26.13 1.96
CA VAL A 41 -23.61 -26.09 0.67
C VAL A 41 -23.90 -27.51 0.17
N ALA A 42 -22.95 -28.43 0.31
CA ALA A 42 -23.17 -29.85 -0.07
C ALA A 42 -24.29 -30.46 0.74
N ASN A 43 -24.28 -30.34 2.08
CA ASN A 43 -25.30 -30.87 2.96
C ASN A 43 -26.68 -30.24 2.73
N ASP A 44 -26.72 -28.91 2.50
CA ASP A 44 -27.95 -28.18 2.21
C ASP A 44 -28.55 -28.62 0.87
N THR A 45 -27.70 -28.80 -0.16
CA THR A 45 -28.10 -29.32 -1.47
C THR A 45 -28.70 -30.71 -1.34
N VAL A 46 -28.07 -31.61 -0.61
CA VAL A 46 -28.59 -32.96 -0.35
C VAL A 46 -29.93 -32.87 0.38
N ARG A 47 -30.05 -32.06 1.43
CA ARG A 47 -31.29 -31.89 2.21
C ARG A 47 -32.44 -31.34 1.36
N GLN A 48 -32.20 -30.30 0.54
CA GLN A 48 -33.22 -29.75 -0.35
C GLN A 48 -33.68 -30.75 -1.38
N ASN A 49 -32.74 -31.51 -1.97
CA ASN A 49 -33.04 -32.53 -2.94
C ASN A 49 -33.77 -33.75 -2.32
N SER A 50 -33.43 -34.11 -1.07
CA SER A 50 -34.18 -35.13 -0.35
C SER A 50 -35.63 -34.71 -0.12
N SER A 51 -35.86 -33.46 0.30
CA SER A 51 -37.22 -32.93 0.47
C SER A 51 -38.02 -32.93 -0.83
N LEU A 52 -37.36 -32.53 -1.94
CA LEU A 52 -37.95 -32.50 -3.27
C LEU A 52 -38.31 -33.93 -3.75
N LEU A 53 -37.39 -34.88 -3.52
CA LEU A 53 -37.59 -36.27 -3.89
C LEU A 53 -38.74 -36.92 -3.08
N TYR A 54 -38.83 -36.60 -1.78
CA TYR A 54 -39.94 -37.04 -0.93
C TYR A 54 -41.30 -36.49 -1.41
N GLN A 55 -41.32 -35.22 -1.85
CA GLN A 55 -42.51 -34.65 -2.49
C GLN A 55 -42.90 -35.40 -3.76
N GLY A 56 -41.89 -35.70 -4.61
CA GLY A 56 -42.10 -36.50 -5.81
C GLY A 56 -42.67 -37.86 -5.52
N LYS A 57 -42.10 -38.58 -4.52
CA LYS A 57 -42.63 -39.86 -4.01
C LYS A 57 -44.09 -39.74 -3.59
N THR A 58 -44.43 -38.70 -2.80
CA THR A 58 -45.80 -38.50 -2.32
C THR A 58 -46.78 -38.26 -3.49
N ASN A 59 -46.37 -37.47 -4.50
CA ASN A 59 -47.15 -37.24 -5.69
C ASN A 59 -47.37 -38.52 -6.50
N LEU A 60 -46.32 -39.32 -6.67
CA LEU A 60 -46.42 -40.64 -7.32
C LEU A 60 -47.29 -41.59 -6.54
N ALA A 61 -47.15 -41.65 -5.20
CA ALA A 61 -48.00 -42.51 -4.34
C ALA A 61 -49.49 -42.13 -4.47
N ASN A 62 -49.81 -40.84 -4.42
CA ASN A 62 -51.17 -40.36 -4.62
C ASN A 62 -51.70 -40.71 -6.02
N TYR A 63 -50.85 -40.63 -7.04
CA TYR A 63 -51.19 -41.01 -8.38
C TYR A 63 -51.50 -42.49 -8.48
N PHE A 64 -50.64 -43.39 -7.95
CA PHE A 64 -50.90 -44.83 -7.92
C PHE A 64 -52.13 -45.15 -7.07
N GLN A 65 -52.39 -44.45 -6.00
CA GLN A 65 -53.58 -44.64 -5.17
C GLN A 65 -54.88 -44.36 -5.97
N SER A 66 -54.86 -43.42 -6.92
CA SER A 66 -56.04 -43.17 -7.79
C SER A 66 -56.35 -44.33 -8.70
N PHE A 67 -55.32 -45.04 -9.22
CA PHE A 67 -55.53 -46.29 -10.00
C PHE A 67 -56.04 -47.43 -9.15
N PHE A 68 -55.44 -47.55 -7.94
CA PHE A 68 -55.93 -48.54 -7.00
C PHE A 68 -57.42 -48.34 -6.74
N GLN A 69 -57.88 -47.12 -6.47
CA GLN A 69 -59.30 -46.82 -6.25
C GLN A 69 -60.14 -47.13 -7.48
N THR A 70 -59.68 -46.74 -8.68
CA THR A 70 -60.38 -47.07 -9.93
C THR A 70 -60.51 -48.58 -10.16
N SER A 71 -59.49 -49.34 -9.80
CA SER A 71 -59.50 -50.83 -9.92
C SER A 71 -60.48 -51.54 -8.99
N LEU A 72 -61.03 -50.83 -8.00
CA LEU A 72 -62.09 -51.32 -7.13
C LEU A 72 -63.49 -51.16 -7.72
N ALA A 73 -63.62 -50.52 -8.87
CA ALA A 73 -64.90 -50.28 -9.53
C ALA A 73 -65.76 -51.51 -9.72
N PRO A 74 -65.24 -52.74 -10.02
CA PRO A 74 -66.05 -53.95 -10.08
C PRO A 74 -66.81 -54.26 -8.82
N TYR A 75 -66.33 -53.86 -7.66
CA TYR A 75 -66.99 -54.06 -6.39
C TYR A 75 -68.02 -52.99 -6.03
N SER A 76 -67.87 -51.80 -6.55
CA SER A 76 -68.79 -50.66 -6.34
C SER A 76 -69.89 -50.59 -7.35
N ASP A 77 -69.69 -51.09 -8.56
CA ASP A 77 -70.69 -51.20 -9.62
C ASP A 77 -71.49 -52.51 -9.47
N THR A 78 -72.64 -52.41 -8.86
CA THR A 78 -73.51 -53.53 -8.57
C THR A 78 -73.95 -54.29 -9.81
N THR A 79 -74.06 -53.59 -10.96
CA THR A 79 -74.45 -54.23 -12.23
C THR A 79 -73.28 -55.00 -12.80
N LEU A 80 -72.08 -54.49 -12.80
CA LEU A 80 -70.88 -55.17 -13.25
C LEU A 80 -70.56 -56.36 -12.34
N TYR A 81 -70.63 -56.15 -11.03
CA TYR A 81 -70.40 -57.22 -10.05
C TYR A 81 -71.36 -58.43 -10.27
N ARG A 82 -72.68 -58.17 -10.37
CA ARG A 82 -73.70 -59.21 -10.56
C ARG A 82 -73.53 -59.88 -11.92
N THR A 83 -73.11 -59.20 -12.95
CA THR A 83 -72.83 -59.77 -14.27
C THR A 83 -71.64 -60.74 -14.21
N LEU A 84 -70.55 -60.34 -13.52
CA LEU A 84 -69.41 -61.25 -13.31
C LEU A 84 -69.81 -62.47 -12.49
N GLU A 85 -70.68 -62.32 -11.46
CA GLU A 85 -71.16 -63.36 -10.60
C GLU A 85 -72.07 -64.37 -11.33
N THR A 86 -72.99 -63.90 -12.18
CA THR A 86 -73.97 -64.74 -12.85
C THR A 86 -73.45 -65.38 -14.12
N GLY A 87 -72.45 -64.75 -14.80
CA GLY A 87 -71.98 -65.18 -16.09
C GLY A 87 -73.00 -64.95 -17.24
N ARG A 88 -74.07 -64.16 -16.99
CA ARG A 88 -75.06 -63.84 -18.01
C ARG A 88 -74.42 -62.98 -19.11
N SER A 89 -74.82 -63.28 -20.32
CA SER A 89 -74.24 -62.61 -21.49
C SER A 89 -75.27 -62.45 -22.59
N ASP A 90 -75.86 -61.30 -22.67
CA ASP A 90 -76.69 -60.85 -23.75
C ASP A 90 -76.22 -59.43 -24.23
N TYR A 91 -76.82 -58.94 -25.31
CA TYR A 91 -76.42 -57.65 -25.88
C TYR A 91 -76.55 -56.48 -24.89
N LEU A 92 -77.55 -56.46 -24.08
CA LEU A 92 -77.79 -55.44 -23.06
C LEU A 92 -76.74 -55.48 -21.97
N VAL A 93 -76.40 -56.66 -21.52
CA VAL A 93 -75.37 -56.90 -20.48
C VAL A 93 -73.98 -56.51 -21.00
N ASP A 94 -73.66 -56.93 -22.22
CA ASP A 94 -72.38 -56.53 -22.86
C ASP A 94 -72.25 -55.04 -22.98
N ASN A 95 -73.34 -54.33 -23.37
CA ASN A 95 -73.31 -52.86 -23.43
C ASN A 95 -73.14 -52.23 -22.07
N GLN A 96 -73.75 -52.77 -21.00
CA GLN A 96 -73.54 -52.30 -19.61
C GLN A 96 -72.07 -52.44 -19.17
N ILE A 97 -71.47 -53.64 -19.48
CA ILE A 97 -70.02 -53.82 -19.21
C ILE A 97 -69.19 -52.72 -19.89
N PHE A 98 -69.43 -52.47 -21.18
CA PHE A 98 -68.67 -51.49 -21.88
C PHE A 98 -68.87 -50.09 -21.33
N VAL A 99 -70.07 -49.71 -20.89
CA VAL A 99 -70.34 -48.46 -20.19
C VAL A 99 -69.51 -48.36 -18.90
N SER A 100 -69.49 -49.44 -18.11
CA SER A 100 -68.65 -49.48 -16.90
C SER A 100 -67.16 -49.34 -17.20
N LEU A 101 -66.67 -50.05 -18.25
CA LEU A 101 -65.27 -49.92 -18.67
C LEU A 101 -64.95 -48.49 -19.20
N GLN A 102 -65.90 -47.88 -19.90
CA GLN A 102 -65.77 -46.49 -20.34
C GLN A 102 -65.69 -45.52 -19.14
N ILE A 103 -66.56 -45.67 -18.16
CA ILE A 103 -66.53 -44.86 -16.92
C ILE A 103 -65.19 -45.04 -16.22
N MET A 104 -64.68 -46.28 -16.05
CA MET A 104 -63.36 -46.50 -15.48
C MET A 104 -62.27 -45.82 -16.31
N SER A 105 -62.27 -45.93 -17.60
CA SER A 105 -61.30 -45.27 -18.49
C SER A 105 -61.38 -43.76 -18.42
N SER A 106 -62.56 -43.19 -18.14
CA SER A 106 -62.74 -41.74 -18.04
C SER A 106 -62.46 -41.19 -16.67
N SER A 107 -62.40 -42.04 -15.61
CA SER A 107 -62.12 -41.60 -14.23
C SER A 107 -60.68 -41.10 -14.01
N VAL A 108 -59.73 -41.64 -14.78
CA VAL A 108 -58.33 -41.23 -14.79
C VAL A 108 -57.90 -41.07 -16.25
N LYS A 109 -57.49 -39.88 -16.64
CA LYS A 109 -57.16 -39.45 -18.01
C LYS A 109 -56.09 -40.32 -18.69
N GLU A 110 -55.19 -40.86 -17.90
CA GLU A 110 -54.01 -41.61 -18.36
C GLU A 110 -54.33 -43.09 -18.60
N ILE A 111 -55.53 -43.57 -18.31
CA ILE A 111 -55.92 -44.94 -18.61
C ILE A 111 -56.00 -45.07 -20.13
N TYR A 112 -55.07 -45.83 -20.69
CA TYR A 112 -54.98 -46.09 -22.13
C TYR A 112 -56.01 -47.11 -22.56
N GLN A 113 -56.17 -48.19 -21.78
CA GLN A 113 -57.16 -49.23 -22.03
C GLN A 113 -57.56 -49.96 -20.72
N VAL A 114 -58.76 -50.47 -20.71
CA VAL A 114 -59.35 -51.29 -19.65
C VAL A 114 -59.71 -52.63 -20.22
N TYR A 115 -59.15 -53.68 -19.66
CA TYR A 115 -59.48 -55.04 -20.00
C TYR A 115 -60.16 -55.74 -18.81
N LEU A 116 -61.28 -56.42 -19.06
CA LEU A 116 -61.99 -57.22 -18.10
C LEU A 116 -62.18 -58.64 -18.64
N HIS A 117 -61.70 -59.59 -17.90
CA HIS A 117 -62.00 -61.05 -18.12
C HIS A 117 -63.09 -61.51 -17.17
N SER A 118 -64.15 -62.14 -17.72
CA SER A 118 -65.17 -62.81 -16.95
C SER A 118 -64.92 -64.34 -17.00
N GLY A 119 -64.53 -64.96 -15.88
CA GLY A 119 -64.22 -66.36 -15.83
C GLY A 119 -65.43 -67.26 -15.99
N ARG A 120 -66.64 -66.84 -15.54
CA ARG A 120 -67.86 -67.60 -15.70
C ARG A 120 -68.47 -67.53 -17.12
N ALA A 121 -68.29 -66.39 -17.77
CA ALA A 121 -68.76 -66.21 -19.14
C ALA A 121 -67.73 -66.65 -20.20
N GLU A 122 -66.48 -66.93 -19.77
CA GLU A 122 -65.32 -67.22 -20.64
C GLU A 122 -65.16 -66.18 -21.72
N ARG A 123 -65.30 -64.87 -21.31
CA ARG A 123 -65.29 -63.74 -22.23
C ARG A 123 -64.28 -62.62 -21.77
N GLY A 124 -63.64 -62.01 -22.75
CA GLY A 124 -62.82 -60.82 -22.55
C GLY A 124 -63.45 -59.58 -23.16
N TYR A 125 -63.44 -58.51 -22.40
CA TYR A 125 -63.95 -57.20 -22.83
C TYR A 125 -62.79 -56.17 -22.79
N LEU A 126 -62.57 -55.51 -23.89
CA LEU A 126 -61.50 -54.49 -23.97
C LEU A 126 -62.12 -53.17 -24.42
N PHE A 127 -61.86 -52.15 -23.61
CA PHE A 127 -62.16 -50.77 -23.99
C PHE A 127 -60.85 -49.98 -24.14
N SER A 128 -60.62 -49.39 -25.32
CA SER A 128 -59.44 -48.61 -25.61
C SER A 128 -59.81 -47.43 -26.52
N ARG A 129 -59.58 -46.22 -26.08
CA ARG A 129 -59.78 -44.96 -26.82
C ARG A 129 -61.13 -44.89 -27.56
N GLY A 130 -62.22 -45.18 -26.87
CA GLY A 130 -63.55 -45.14 -27.42
C GLY A 130 -63.91 -46.35 -28.29
N GLN A 131 -63.03 -47.31 -28.42
CA GLN A 131 -63.29 -48.59 -29.13
C GLN A 131 -63.65 -49.69 -28.17
N TYR A 132 -64.71 -50.40 -28.46
CA TYR A 132 -65.18 -51.54 -27.70
C TYR A 132 -64.84 -52.82 -28.47
N LYS A 133 -64.19 -53.77 -27.78
CA LYS A 133 -63.82 -55.07 -28.36
C LYS A 133 -64.21 -56.19 -27.40
N ARG A 134 -64.75 -57.28 -27.92
CA ARG A 134 -65.09 -58.48 -27.17
C ARG A 134 -64.47 -59.69 -27.83
N ILE A 135 -64.06 -60.65 -26.99
CA ILE A 135 -63.61 -61.94 -27.43
C ILE A 135 -64.41 -63.03 -26.66
N ASP A 136 -64.90 -64.05 -27.33
CA ASP A 136 -65.58 -65.16 -26.74
C ASP A 136 -64.62 -66.37 -26.62
N GLN A 137 -64.88 -67.26 -25.66
CA GLN A 137 -64.13 -68.50 -25.42
C GLN A 137 -62.69 -68.31 -25.02
N ILE A 138 -62.43 -67.30 -24.14
CA ILE A 138 -61.12 -67.08 -23.54
C ILE A 138 -61.11 -67.54 -22.12
N VAL A 139 -60.26 -68.53 -21.80
CA VAL A 139 -60.17 -69.11 -20.44
C VAL A 139 -59.40 -68.20 -19.51
N ALA A 140 -58.34 -67.61 -19.98
CA ALA A 140 -57.57 -66.62 -19.23
C ALA A 140 -56.82 -65.77 -20.22
N ALA A 141 -56.75 -64.43 -19.98
CA ALA A 141 -55.91 -63.51 -20.79
C ALA A 141 -54.43 -63.78 -20.54
N PRO A 142 -53.60 -63.79 -21.58
CA PRO A 142 -52.16 -63.94 -21.41
C PRO A 142 -51.58 -62.89 -20.48
N GLY A 143 -50.85 -63.31 -19.45
CA GLY A 143 -50.15 -62.43 -18.50
C GLY A 143 -51.00 -61.79 -17.40
N THR A 144 -52.25 -62.25 -17.23
CA THR A 144 -53.15 -61.79 -16.16
C THR A 144 -53.36 -62.88 -15.06
N THR A 145 -52.70 -64.03 -15.16
CA THR A 145 -52.69 -65.07 -14.10
C THR A 145 -51.80 -64.57 -12.95
N LEU A 146 -52.39 -64.46 -11.77
CA LEU A 146 -51.74 -64.12 -10.52
C LEU A 146 -51.62 -65.36 -9.61
N GLU A 147 -50.63 -65.38 -8.75
CA GLU A 147 -50.51 -66.32 -7.69
C GLU A 147 -51.67 -66.19 -6.68
N ASP A 148 -52.09 -67.26 -6.07
CA ASP A 148 -53.15 -67.29 -5.03
C ASP A 148 -52.73 -66.35 -3.87
N ASP A 149 -53.65 -65.48 -3.42
CA ASP A 149 -53.49 -64.51 -2.31
C ASP A 149 -53.09 -63.11 -2.67
N ILE A 150 -52.83 -62.77 -3.96
CA ILE A 150 -52.49 -61.43 -4.34
C ILE A 150 -53.77 -60.61 -4.60
N THR A 151 -53.88 -59.44 -3.87
CA THR A 151 -55.03 -58.52 -4.05
C THR A 151 -54.94 -57.71 -5.33
N TYR A 152 -53.78 -57.35 -5.78
CA TYR A 152 -53.47 -56.75 -7.07
C TYR A 152 -51.96 -56.74 -7.28
N THR A 153 -51.51 -56.66 -8.50
CA THR A 153 -50.10 -56.45 -8.87
C THR A 153 -49.95 -55.39 -9.90
N ILE A 154 -48.79 -54.72 -9.89
CA ILE A 154 -48.44 -53.69 -10.89
C ILE A 154 -47.31 -54.26 -11.76
N LYS A 155 -47.63 -54.55 -13.02
CA LYS A 155 -46.66 -54.94 -14.02
C LYS A 155 -45.87 -53.70 -14.45
N PRO A 156 -44.53 -53.72 -14.34
CA PRO A 156 -43.70 -52.58 -14.73
C PRO A 156 -43.84 -52.29 -16.22
N LEU A 157 -43.15 -51.22 -16.66
CA LEU A 157 -43.27 -50.69 -18.03
C LEU A 157 -43.04 -51.79 -19.07
N HIS A 158 -44.03 -51.98 -19.93
CA HIS A 158 -44.00 -52.88 -21.05
C HIS A 158 -44.90 -52.36 -22.21
N MET A 159 -44.83 -52.98 -23.36
CA MET A 159 -45.73 -52.62 -24.47
C MET A 159 -47.13 -53.17 -24.19
N SER A 160 -48.14 -52.30 -24.39
CA SER A 160 -49.55 -52.71 -24.24
C SER A 160 -49.89 -53.90 -25.11
N SER A 161 -50.65 -54.82 -24.57
CA SER A 161 -51.11 -56.02 -25.28
C SER A 161 -52.59 -55.91 -25.63
N ASN A 162 -53.03 -56.66 -26.65
CA ASN A 162 -54.45 -56.74 -27.01
C ASN A 162 -55.21 -57.81 -26.23
N TYR A 163 -54.57 -58.40 -25.18
CA TYR A 163 -55.18 -59.47 -24.34
C TYR A 163 -55.76 -60.61 -25.12
N GLY A 164 -55.13 -60.99 -26.25
CA GLY A 164 -55.61 -62.05 -27.13
C GLY A 164 -56.74 -61.67 -28.07
N ILE A 165 -57.17 -60.42 -28.07
CA ILE A 165 -58.22 -59.90 -28.92
C ILE A 165 -57.67 -59.49 -30.29
N ASN A 166 -57.96 -60.20 -31.36
CA ASN A 166 -57.64 -59.83 -32.69
C ASN A 166 -58.54 -58.64 -33.10
N SER A 167 -57.94 -57.47 -33.27
CA SER A 167 -58.68 -56.25 -33.52
C SER A 167 -58.35 -55.65 -34.90
N THR A 168 -59.37 -55.33 -35.69
CA THR A 168 -59.33 -54.44 -36.84
C THR A 168 -60.29 -53.27 -36.56
N PRO A 169 -59.86 -51.98 -36.53
CA PRO A 169 -58.49 -51.51 -36.74
C PRO A 169 -57.56 -51.90 -35.58
N LEU A 170 -56.24 -51.97 -35.88
CA LEU A 170 -55.21 -52.28 -34.92
C LEU A 170 -55.14 -51.24 -33.80
N ILE A 171 -55.20 -51.70 -32.55
CA ILE A 171 -54.88 -50.85 -31.41
C ILE A 171 -53.36 -50.68 -31.38
N LEU A 172 -52.92 -49.43 -31.47
CA LEU A 172 -51.47 -49.12 -31.42
C LEU A 172 -50.87 -49.52 -30.09
N SER A 173 -49.85 -50.38 -30.16
CA SER A 173 -49.11 -50.73 -28.96
C SER A 173 -48.35 -49.51 -28.43
N ARG A 174 -48.47 -49.25 -27.13
CA ARG A 174 -47.78 -48.16 -26.41
C ARG A 174 -47.11 -48.67 -25.15
N PRO A 175 -46.04 -47.98 -24.68
CA PRO A 175 -45.48 -48.25 -23.38
C PRO A 175 -46.52 -47.94 -22.29
N VAL A 176 -46.85 -48.95 -21.48
CA VAL A 176 -47.83 -48.83 -20.39
C VAL A 176 -47.34 -49.55 -19.13
N ILE A 177 -47.89 -49.14 -18.02
CA ILE A 177 -47.83 -49.88 -16.76
C ILE A 177 -49.20 -50.45 -16.54
N THR A 178 -49.28 -51.74 -16.20
CA THR A 178 -50.56 -52.43 -16.03
C THR A 178 -50.81 -52.76 -14.57
N LEU A 179 -51.93 -52.26 -14.03
CA LEU A 179 -52.45 -52.73 -12.75
C LEU A 179 -53.39 -53.94 -13.03
N ILE A 180 -53.10 -55.09 -12.48
CA ILE A 180 -53.88 -56.28 -12.63
C ILE A 180 -54.51 -56.61 -11.26
N ARG A 181 -55.87 -56.79 -11.24
CA ARG A 181 -56.65 -57.10 -10.08
C ARG A 181 -57.54 -58.27 -10.35
N PRO A 182 -57.41 -59.37 -9.59
CA PRO A 182 -58.42 -60.43 -9.61
C PRO A 182 -59.70 -59.93 -8.90
N VAL A 183 -60.86 -60.26 -9.45
CA VAL A 183 -62.16 -59.92 -8.89
C VAL A 183 -62.76 -61.18 -8.23
N TYR A 184 -62.98 -61.11 -6.91
CA TYR A 184 -63.45 -62.18 -6.13
C TYR A 184 -64.92 -62.02 -5.73
N GLN A 185 -65.61 -63.17 -5.54
CA GLN A 185 -66.96 -63.23 -5.02
C GLN A 185 -66.92 -63.13 -3.49
N ILE A 186 -67.67 -62.18 -2.95
CA ILE A 186 -67.77 -61.99 -1.49
C ILE A 186 -69.03 -62.71 -1.01
N PRO A 187 -68.98 -63.55 0.05
CA PRO A 187 -67.82 -63.83 0.92
C PRO A 187 -67.00 -65.11 0.56
N SER A 188 -67.24 -65.72 -0.59
CA SER A 188 -66.68 -67.03 -0.96
C SER A 188 -65.23 -67.05 -1.39
N SER A 189 -64.65 -65.89 -1.62
CA SER A 189 -63.30 -65.69 -2.14
C SER A 189 -62.99 -66.40 -3.46
N LYS A 190 -64.04 -66.82 -4.21
CA LYS A 190 -63.91 -67.46 -5.51
C LYS A 190 -63.64 -66.39 -6.57
N GLN A 191 -62.55 -66.50 -7.37
CA GLN A 191 -62.25 -65.58 -8.44
C GLN A 191 -63.36 -65.65 -9.53
N MET A 192 -63.95 -64.49 -9.84
CA MET A 192 -64.99 -64.36 -10.85
C MET A 192 -64.42 -63.81 -12.19
N GLY A 193 -63.32 -63.10 -12.11
CA GLY A 193 -62.70 -62.51 -13.26
C GLY A 193 -61.42 -61.81 -12.92
N THR A 194 -60.87 -61.09 -13.88
CA THR A 194 -59.66 -60.27 -13.76
C THR A 194 -59.83 -58.94 -14.46
N LEU A 195 -59.54 -57.84 -13.75
CA LEU A 195 -59.47 -56.51 -14.31
C LEU A 195 -58.02 -56.15 -14.57
N ALA A 196 -57.70 -55.60 -15.76
CA ALA A 196 -56.44 -55.04 -16.06
C ALA A 196 -56.63 -53.55 -16.54
N LEU A 197 -55.88 -52.65 -15.92
CA LEU A 197 -55.86 -51.23 -16.23
C LEU A 197 -54.48 -50.88 -16.77
N ASP A 198 -54.38 -50.55 -18.04
CA ASP A 198 -53.15 -50.06 -18.68
C ASP A 198 -53.10 -48.53 -18.65
N ILE A 199 -52.04 -47.98 -18.06
CA ILE A 199 -51.83 -46.56 -17.91
C ILE A 199 -50.61 -46.10 -18.69
N THR A 200 -50.66 -44.93 -19.27
CA THR A 200 -49.51 -44.28 -19.91
C THR A 200 -48.58 -43.67 -18.87
N THR A 201 -47.33 -43.47 -19.23
CA THR A 201 -46.31 -42.89 -18.28
C THR A 201 -46.31 -41.34 -18.26
N GLU A 202 -47.18 -40.66 -19.00
CA GLU A 202 -47.14 -39.20 -19.22
C GLU A 202 -47.13 -38.40 -17.90
N VAL A 203 -47.96 -38.77 -16.93
CA VAL A 203 -48.00 -38.09 -15.62
C VAL A 203 -46.77 -38.44 -14.78
N ILE A 204 -46.33 -39.70 -14.81
CA ILE A 204 -45.09 -40.12 -14.15
C ILE A 204 -43.91 -39.35 -14.70
N ASP A 205 -43.82 -39.23 -16.03
CA ASP A 205 -42.81 -38.44 -16.72
C ASP A 205 -42.84 -36.97 -16.29
N SER A 206 -44.04 -36.39 -16.17
CA SER A 206 -44.24 -35.02 -15.74
C SER A 206 -43.81 -34.79 -14.29
N ILE A 207 -44.19 -35.71 -13.37
CA ILE A 207 -43.79 -35.64 -11.94
C ILE A 207 -42.27 -35.75 -11.82
N CYS A 208 -41.68 -36.78 -12.47
CA CYS A 208 -40.23 -37.01 -12.38
C CYS A 208 -39.43 -35.86 -13.03
N ALA A 209 -39.91 -35.26 -14.11
CA ALA A 209 -39.27 -34.13 -14.79
C ALA A 209 -39.22 -32.88 -13.92
N GLN A 210 -40.12 -32.71 -12.94
CA GLN A 210 -40.12 -31.59 -12.00
C GLN A 210 -39.08 -31.76 -10.87
N LEU A 211 -38.53 -32.97 -10.70
CA LEU A 211 -37.59 -33.29 -9.61
C LEU A 211 -36.14 -32.94 -9.92
N TYR A 212 -35.82 -32.45 -11.11
CA TYR A 212 -34.49 -32.02 -11.50
C TYR A 212 -34.54 -30.84 -12.47
N SER A 213 -33.46 -30.05 -12.52
CA SER A 213 -33.32 -28.94 -13.48
C SER A 213 -32.70 -29.45 -14.77
N ALA A 214 -33.37 -29.21 -15.90
CA ALA A 214 -32.84 -29.56 -17.20
C ALA A 214 -31.52 -28.84 -17.46
N GLY A 215 -30.45 -29.58 -17.75
CA GLY A 215 -29.10 -29.03 -17.97
C GLY A 215 -28.21 -28.93 -16.72
N GLY A 216 -28.72 -29.23 -15.50
CA GLY A 216 -27.95 -29.20 -14.26
C GLY A 216 -27.02 -30.41 -14.07
N GLY A 217 -27.15 -31.46 -14.88
CA GLY A 217 -26.39 -32.68 -14.73
C GLY A 217 -26.96 -33.65 -13.67
N GLU A 218 -28.05 -33.29 -12.99
CA GLU A 218 -28.82 -34.16 -12.11
C GLU A 218 -29.63 -35.13 -12.95
N GLU A 219 -29.78 -36.35 -12.44
CA GLU A 219 -30.56 -37.39 -13.10
C GLU A 219 -31.56 -38.01 -12.11
N VAL A 220 -32.78 -38.23 -12.60
CA VAL A 220 -33.83 -38.89 -11.80
C VAL A 220 -34.24 -40.20 -12.48
N PHE A 221 -34.37 -41.25 -11.68
CA PHE A 221 -34.80 -42.56 -12.10
C PHE A 221 -35.99 -43.01 -11.25
N LEU A 222 -36.98 -43.60 -11.88
CA LEU A 222 -37.98 -44.44 -11.21
C LEU A 222 -37.73 -45.87 -11.65
N LEU A 223 -37.33 -46.70 -10.72
CA LEU A 223 -37.00 -48.11 -10.97
C LEU A 223 -38.04 -49.01 -10.33
N ALA A 224 -38.48 -50.02 -11.07
CA ALA A 224 -39.27 -51.10 -10.50
C ALA A 224 -38.39 -52.01 -9.60
N HIS A 225 -39.01 -52.89 -8.82
CA HIS A 225 -38.32 -53.80 -7.88
C HIS A 225 -37.25 -54.69 -8.55
N ASP A 226 -37.44 -55.01 -9.83
CA ASP A 226 -36.52 -55.84 -10.62
C ASP A 226 -35.43 -55.02 -11.36
N GLY A 227 -35.34 -53.71 -11.13
CA GLY A 227 -34.40 -52.80 -11.75
C GLY A 227 -34.83 -52.30 -13.13
N THR A 228 -36.07 -52.57 -13.55
CA THR A 228 -36.61 -52.05 -14.82
C THR A 228 -36.84 -50.54 -14.73
N ILE A 229 -36.36 -49.79 -15.73
CA ILE A 229 -36.46 -48.34 -15.79
C ILE A 229 -37.89 -47.96 -16.23
N VAL A 230 -38.64 -47.37 -15.33
CA VAL A 230 -39.95 -46.79 -15.62
C VAL A 230 -39.80 -45.36 -16.12
N TYR A 231 -38.93 -44.60 -15.46
CA TYR A 231 -38.50 -43.28 -15.86
C TYR A 231 -36.99 -43.13 -15.67
N GLY A 232 -36.34 -42.44 -16.59
CA GLY A 232 -34.92 -42.13 -16.54
C GLY A 232 -34.45 -41.29 -17.72
N PRO A 233 -33.21 -40.85 -17.71
CA PRO A 233 -32.59 -40.15 -18.83
C PRO A 233 -32.68 -40.96 -20.13
N GLY A 234 -32.93 -40.29 -21.24
CA GLY A 234 -33.21 -40.93 -22.55
C GLY A 234 -32.12 -41.91 -23.01
N GLN A 235 -30.91 -41.79 -22.53
CA GLN A 235 -29.79 -42.66 -22.88
C GLN A 235 -29.94 -44.11 -22.35
N TYR A 236 -30.72 -44.32 -21.30
CA TYR A 236 -30.84 -45.65 -20.67
C TYR A 236 -31.98 -46.51 -21.20
N GLY A 237 -32.91 -45.90 -21.95
CA GLY A 237 -34.05 -46.63 -22.52
C GLY A 237 -35.09 -47.08 -21.48
N LYS A 238 -36.36 -46.66 -21.65
CA LYS A 238 -37.44 -47.07 -20.77
C LYS A 238 -37.80 -48.54 -21.02
N GLY A 239 -38.16 -49.27 -19.95
CA GLY A 239 -38.53 -50.69 -20.01
C GLY A 239 -37.34 -51.63 -20.04
N LEU A 240 -36.11 -51.15 -19.98
CA LEU A 240 -34.90 -51.94 -19.92
C LEU A 240 -34.41 -52.00 -18.46
N LYS A 241 -33.67 -53.07 -18.10
CA LYS A 241 -33.00 -53.15 -16.78
C LYS A 241 -31.79 -52.22 -16.73
N LEU A 242 -31.69 -51.47 -15.65
CA LEU A 242 -30.57 -50.59 -15.40
C LEU A 242 -29.31 -51.41 -15.05
N LYS A 243 -28.22 -51.21 -15.80
CA LYS A 243 -26.94 -51.94 -15.64
C LYS A 243 -25.84 -51.09 -15.00
N GLU A 244 -26.20 -50.05 -14.26
CA GLU A 244 -25.23 -49.20 -13.55
C GLU A 244 -24.76 -49.83 -12.22
N PRO A 245 -23.49 -49.68 -11.82
CA PRO A 245 -22.95 -50.30 -10.62
C PRO A 245 -23.65 -49.89 -9.30
N TRP A 246 -24.28 -48.70 -9.31
CA TRP A 246 -24.99 -48.16 -8.16
C TRP A 246 -26.43 -48.66 -8.02
N ALA A 247 -27.01 -49.25 -9.07
CA ALA A 247 -28.43 -49.66 -9.07
C ALA A 247 -28.72 -50.77 -8.06
N ASP A 248 -27.98 -51.88 -8.11
CA ASP A 248 -28.18 -53.01 -7.21
C ASP A 248 -28.05 -52.69 -5.71
N PRO A 249 -27.03 -51.92 -5.27
CA PRO A 249 -26.95 -51.47 -3.88
C PRO A 249 -28.18 -50.68 -3.43
N ILE A 250 -28.66 -49.72 -4.27
CA ILE A 250 -29.82 -48.90 -3.91
C ILE A 250 -31.11 -49.73 -3.89
N LEU A 251 -31.31 -50.60 -4.87
CA LEU A 251 -32.47 -51.52 -4.87
C LEU A 251 -32.52 -52.39 -3.62
N LYS A 252 -31.38 -52.88 -3.14
CA LYS A 252 -31.30 -53.66 -1.89
C LYS A 252 -31.67 -52.85 -0.65
N LEU A 253 -31.19 -51.63 -0.54
CA LEU A 253 -31.52 -50.72 0.56
C LEU A 253 -33.02 -50.36 0.54
N ALA A 254 -33.54 -50.01 -0.63
CA ALA A 254 -34.94 -49.65 -0.79
C ALA A 254 -35.89 -50.82 -0.59
N SER A 255 -35.51 -52.07 -0.93
CA SER A 255 -36.33 -53.27 -0.65
C SER A 255 -36.51 -53.51 0.84
N ALA A 256 -35.60 -53.06 1.69
CA ALA A 256 -35.75 -53.06 3.15
C ALA A 256 -36.71 -51.96 3.66
N GLY A 257 -37.32 -51.18 2.78
CA GLY A 257 -38.18 -50.02 3.14
C GLY A 257 -37.41 -48.79 3.58
N GLU A 258 -36.10 -48.74 3.38
CA GLU A 258 -35.25 -47.63 3.75
C GLU A 258 -35.34 -46.49 2.70
N SER A 259 -35.28 -45.27 3.18
CA SER A 259 -35.13 -44.04 2.38
C SER A 259 -33.95 -43.25 2.90
N GLY A 260 -33.19 -42.61 2.04
CA GLY A 260 -32.00 -41.88 2.48
C GLY A 260 -31.11 -41.39 1.35
N ASN A 261 -29.86 -41.14 1.73
CA ASN A 261 -28.83 -40.79 0.77
C ASN A 261 -27.57 -41.61 0.98
N VAL A 262 -26.86 -41.90 -0.10
CA VAL A 262 -25.63 -42.68 -0.10
C VAL A 262 -24.67 -42.17 -1.16
N GLU A 263 -23.40 -42.15 -0.85
CA GLU A 263 -22.32 -41.85 -1.81
C GLU A 263 -21.87 -43.14 -2.48
N LEU A 264 -22.09 -43.27 -3.77
CA LEU A 264 -21.65 -44.41 -4.55
C LEU A 264 -20.85 -43.99 -5.75
N LYS A 265 -19.97 -44.86 -6.23
CA LYS A 265 -19.24 -44.65 -7.48
C LYS A 265 -20.13 -45.06 -8.64
N ASP A 266 -20.38 -44.14 -9.55
CA ASP A 266 -20.95 -44.43 -10.87
C ASP A 266 -19.84 -44.74 -11.90
N SER A 267 -20.21 -44.92 -13.15
CA SER A 267 -19.28 -45.22 -14.24
C SER A 267 -18.21 -44.13 -14.45
N HIS A 268 -18.39 -42.91 -13.94
CA HIS A 268 -17.54 -41.75 -14.23
C HIS A 268 -16.96 -41.07 -12.98
N SER A 269 -17.70 -41.07 -11.85
CA SER A 269 -17.33 -40.30 -10.67
C SER A 269 -17.98 -40.87 -9.39
N LYS A 270 -17.59 -40.32 -8.21
CA LYS A 270 -18.38 -40.47 -7.00
C LYS A 270 -19.54 -39.51 -7.01
N SER A 271 -20.77 -40.02 -6.99
CA SER A 271 -21.98 -39.19 -6.98
C SER A 271 -22.79 -39.48 -5.70
N VAL A 272 -23.57 -38.47 -5.30
CA VAL A 272 -24.55 -38.66 -4.20
C VAL A 272 -25.85 -39.12 -4.80
N PHE A 273 -26.37 -40.23 -4.26
CA PHE A 273 -27.66 -40.78 -4.63
C PHE A 273 -28.63 -40.59 -3.48
N ILE A 274 -29.76 -39.97 -3.75
CA ILE A 274 -30.87 -39.84 -2.82
C ILE A 274 -31.96 -40.81 -3.32
N TYR A 275 -32.49 -41.62 -2.45
CA TYR A 275 -33.47 -42.63 -2.84
C TYR A 275 -34.64 -42.68 -1.85
N GLU A 276 -35.83 -42.88 -2.40
CA GLU A 276 -37.08 -43.01 -1.70
C GLU A 276 -37.80 -44.29 -2.14
N SER A 277 -38.19 -45.11 -1.18
CA SER A 277 -39.00 -46.31 -1.43
C SER A 277 -40.46 -45.93 -1.64
N LEU A 278 -41.07 -46.42 -2.71
CA LEU A 278 -42.45 -46.19 -3.11
C LEU A 278 -43.20 -47.51 -3.20
N GLU A 279 -44.25 -47.68 -2.40
CA GLU A 279 -45.13 -48.85 -2.46
C GLU A 279 -45.91 -48.82 -3.78
N ALA A 280 -45.80 -49.92 -4.56
CA ALA A 280 -46.49 -50.08 -5.84
C ALA A 280 -46.98 -51.54 -5.97
N GLY A 281 -48.10 -51.81 -5.39
CA GLY A 281 -48.65 -53.16 -5.34
C GLY A 281 -47.96 -54.06 -4.33
N ASP A 282 -47.57 -55.26 -4.77
CA ASP A 282 -46.88 -56.28 -3.99
C ASP A 282 -45.36 -56.03 -3.83
N HIS A 283 -44.84 -55.07 -4.53
CA HIS A 283 -43.41 -54.73 -4.54
C HIS A 283 -43.14 -53.25 -4.37
N ASN A 284 -41.97 -52.92 -3.78
CA ASN A 284 -41.51 -51.55 -3.66
C ASN A 284 -40.77 -51.11 -4.92
N TRP A 285 -41.18 -49.98 -5.48
CA TRP A 285 -40.43 -49.27 -6.49
C TRP A 285 -39.50 -48.25 -5.82
N VAL A 286 -38.51 -47.76 -6.56
CA VAL A 286 -37.51 -46.86 -5.99
C VAL A 286 -37.40 -45.61 -6.86
N LEU A 287 -37.63 -44.45 -6.25
CA LEU A 287 -37.36 -43.17 -6.85
C LEU A 287 -35.95 -42.72 -6.45
N VAL A 288 -35.06 -42.58 -7.42
CA VAL A 288 -33.64 -42.28 -7.18
C VAL A 288 -33.29 -40.97 -7.87
N LYS A 289 -32.60 -40.09 -7.15
CA LYS A 289 -31.98 -38.89 -7.72
C LYS A 289 -30.47 -38.95 -7.59
N ARG A 290 -29.76 -38.88 -8.71
CA ARG A 290 -28.30 -38.82 -8.78
C ARG A 290 -27.86 -37.36 -8.86
N ILE A 291 -26.97 -36.98 -7.96
CA ILE A 291 -26.37 -35.64 -7.90
C ILE A 291 -24.87 -35.81 -8.14
N PRO A 292 -24.35 -35.40 -9.31
CA PRO A 292 -22.93 -35.51 -9.60
C PRO A 292 -22.12 -34.45 -8.83
N PRO A 293 -20.80 -34.68 -8.63
CA PRO A 293 -19.92 -33.73 -7.91
C PRO A 293 -19.88 -32.32 -8.51
N SER A 294 -20.08 -32.23 -9.81
CA SER A 294 -20.12 -30.91 -10.51
C SER A 294 -21.27 -30.03 -10.02
N VAL A 295 -22.40 -30.62 -9.62
CA VAL A 295 -23.55 -29.89 -9.07
C VAL A 295 -23.30 -29.55 -7.61
N LEU A 296 -22.87 -30.53 -6.81
CA LEU A 296 -22.56 -30.33 -5.39
C LEU A 296 -21.53 -29.24 -5.15
N HIS A 297 -20.48 -29.19 -5.99
CA HIS A 297 -19.40 -28.22 -5.84
C HIS A 297 -19.53 -26.99 -6.75
N GLY A 298 -20.53 -26.97 -7.65
CA GLY A 298 -20.72 -25.85 -8.59
C GLY A 298 -20.96 -24.52 -7.89
N ALA A 299 -21.92 -24.49 -6.98
CA ALA A 299 -22.23 -23.30 -6.17
C ALA A 299 -21.07 -22.91 -5.25
N THR A 300 -20.41 -23.91 -4.66
CA THR A 300 -19.23 -23.71 -3.82
C THR A 300 -18.08 -23.05 -4.59
N ARG A 301 -17.88 -23.44 -5.87
CA ARG A 301 -16.82 -22.87 -6.70
C ARG A 301 -17.01 -21.36 -6.94
N GLN A 302 -18.22 -20.90 -7.20
CA GLN A 302 -18.50 -19.47 -7.35
C GLN A 302 -18.23 -18.69 -6.07
N ILE A 303 -18.68 -19.21 -4.92
CA ILE A 303 -18.45 -18.60 -3.61
C ILE A 303 -16.95 -18.57 -3.29
N THR A 304 -16.24 -19.69 -3.54
CA THR A 304 -14.79 -19.77 -3.34
C THR A 304 -14.03 -18.81 -4.23
N GLN A 305 -14.43 -18.65 -5.49
CA GLN A 305 -13.83 -17.65 -6.39
C GLN A 305 -14.07 -16.23 -5.88
N ALA A 306 -15.29 -15.89 -5.48
CA ALA A 306 -15.59 -14.56 -4.92
C ALA A 306 -14.77 -14.30 -3.66
N ASN A 307 -14.71 -15.24 -2.71
CA ASN A 307 -13.90 -15.15 -1.50
C ASN A 307 -12.41 -14.98 -1.80
N THR A 308 -11.90 -15.68 -2.84
CA THR A 308 -10.51 -15.58 -3.27
C THR A 308 -10.20 -14.17 -3.82
N TRP A 309 -11.10 -13.59 -4.62
CA TRP A 309 -10.93 -12.22 -5.11
C TRP A 309 -10.99 -11.18 -3.98
N VAL A 310 -11.88 -11.35 -3.02
CA VAL A 310 -11.95 -10.50 -1.81
C VAL A 310 -10.66 -10.62 -1.00
N LEU A 311 -10.13 -11.85 -0.84
CA LEU A 311 -8.84 -12.04 -0.15
C LEU A 311 -7.70 -11.35 -0.88
N LEU A 312 -7.58 -11.51 -2.19
CA LEU A 312 -6.52 -10.88 -2.98
C LEU A 312 -6.61 -9.35 -2.90
N GLY A 313 -7.81 -8.79 -3.01
CA GLY A 313 -8.06 -7.36 -2.85
C GLY A 313 -7.70 -6.85 -1.46
N SER A 314 -8.12 -7.57 -0.42
CA SER A 314 -7.81 -7.20 0.96
C SER A 314 -6.33 -7.36 1.30
N LEU A 315 -5.65 -8.40 0.76
CA LEU A 315 -4.20 -8.58 0.93
C LEU A 315 -3.41 -7.45 0.25
N LEU A 316 -3.84 -7.02 -0.94
CA LEU A 316 -3.27 -5.85 -1.62
C LEU A 316 -3.45 -4.59 -0.77
N LEU A 317 -4.67 -4.34 -0.28
CA LEU A 317 -4.98 -3.19 0.57
C LEU A 317 -4.14 -3.20 1.86
N VAL A 318 -4.06 -4.35 2.53
CA VAL A 318 -3.23 -4.54 3.74
C VAL A 318 -1.76 -4.27 3.45
N THR A 319 -1.26 -4.76 2.31
CA THR A 319 0.13 -4.53 1.90
C THR A 319 0.41 -3.04 1.68
N LEU A 320 -0.47 -2.35 0.96
CA LEU A 320 -0.37 -0.91 0.72
C LEU A 320 -0.44 -0.12 2.04
N THR A 321 -1.39 -0.48 2.91
CA THR A 321 -1.56 0.17 4.23
C THR A 321 -0.35 -0.08 5.13
N ALA A 322 0.17 -1.30 5.18
CA ALA A 322 1.38 -1.63 5.96
C ALA A 322 2.61 -0.87 5.46
N LEU A 323 2.78 -0.76 4.14
CA LEU A 323 3.82 0.06 3.54
C LEU A 323 3.64 1.54 3.88
N PHE A 324 2.42 2.08 3.73
CA PHE A 324 2.11 3.46 4.05
C PHE A 324 2.40 3.80 5.52
N VAL A 325 1.88 3.00 6.45
CA VAL A 325 2.11 3.17 7.90
C VAL A 325 3.59 3.05 8.23
N SER A 326 4.27 2.07 7.63
CA SER A 326 5.72 1.88 7.81
C SER A 326 6.52 3.10 7.32
N PHE A 327 6.15 3.70 6.20
CA PHE A 327 6.77 4.93 5.71
C PHE A 327 6.46 6.12 6.62
N TRP A 328 5.19 6.26 7.00
CA TRP A 328 4.70 7.40 7.78
C TRP A 328 5.37 7.47 9.15
N ILE A 329 5.54 6.32 9.82
CA ILE A 329 6.20 6.26 11.14
C ILE A 329 7.73 6.34 11.02
N THR A 330 8.33 5.66 10.01
CA THR A 330 9.79 5.51 9.99
C THR A 330 10.51 6.72 9.40
N ARG A 331 9.88 7.46 8.49
CA ARG A 331 10.48 8.64 7.84
C ARG A 331 10.89 9.72 8.85
N PRO A 332 10.05 10.14 9.80
CA PRO A 332 10.41 11.12 10.81
C PRO A 332 11.51 10.64 11.75
N ILE A 333 11.47 9.38 12.15
CA ILE A 333 12.51 8.79 13.01
C ILE A 333 13.87 8.81 12.28
N LYS A 334 13.89 8.49 10.99
CA LYS A 334 15.11 8.55 10.19
C LYS A 334 15.63 9.98 10.03
N GLN A 335 14.74 10.96 9.88
CA GLN A 335 15.09 12.38 9.86
C GLN A 335 15.72 12.80 11.20
N LEU A 336 15.09 12.42 12.31
CA LEU A 336 15.62 12.71 13.65
C LEU A 336 17.01 12.09 13.86
N THR A 337 17.20 10.84 13.43
CA THR A 337 18.53 10.19 13.46
C THR A 337 19.54 10.93 12.57
N GLY A 338 19.08 11.46 11.42
CA GLY A 338 19.91 12.29 10.56
C GLY A 338 20.39 13.57 11.24
N TYR A 339 19.52 14.25 11.97
CA TYR A 339 19.89 15.42 12.77
C TYR A 339 20.90 15.07 13.87
N VAL A 340 20.69 13.96 14.57
CA VAL A 340 21.65 13.47 15.58
C VAL A 340 23.04 13.26 14.96
N ASN A 341 23.12 12.61 13.80
CA ASN A 341 24.39 12.37 13.11
C ASN A 341 25.07 13.66 12.65
N GLN A 342 24.29 14.67 12.19
CA GLN A 342 24.84 15.99 11.82
C GLN A 342 25.44 16.68 13.05
N ILE A 343 24.75 16.66 14.18
CA ILE A 343 25.23 17.22 15.44
C ILE A 343 26.50 16.49 15.91
N GLN A 344 26.53 15.16 15.81
CA GLN A 344 27.70 14.36 16.16
C GLN A 344 28.92 14.69 15.28
N SER A 345 28.68 15.10 14.03
CA SER A 345 29.75 15.58 13.12
C SER A 345 30.18 17.03 13.36
N GLY A 346 29.71 17.69 14.42
CA GLY A 346 30.09 19.05 14.81
C GLY A 346 29.19 20.17 14.27
N ARG A 347 28.12 19.84 13.53
CA ARG A 347 27.17 20.85 13.03
C ARG A 347 26.10 21.13 14.07
N LEU A 348 26.41 22.00 15.00
CA LEU A 348 25.51 22.33 16.11
C LEU A 348 24.33 23.23 15.70
N GLU A 349 24.46 24.01 14.63
CA GLU A 349 23.41 24.90 14.08
C GLU A 349 22.45 24.16 13.13
N THR A 350 22.05 22.94 13.48
CA THR A 350 21.11 22.19 12.66
C THR A 350 19.68 22.58 13.00
N ASP A 351 18.95 23.13 12.03
CA ASP A 351 17.53 23.48 12.21
C ASP A 351 16.64 22.25 12.19
N ILE A 352 16.13 21.87 13.35
CA ILE A 352 15.32 20.67 13.58
C ILE A 352 13.84 21.00 13.33
N HIS A 353 13.37 20.86 12.09
CA HIS A 353 11.98 21.06 11.72
C HIS A 353 11.26 19.73 11.44
N LEU A 354 10.43 19.27 12.37
CA LEU A 354 9.47 18.18 12.20
C LEU A 354 8.07 18.72 12.46
N ARG A 355 7.19 18.62 11.45
CA ARG A 355 5.83 19.19 11.47
C ARG A 355 4.79 18.28 12.14
N GLN A 356 5.20 17.21 12.79
CA GLN A 356 4.29 16.26 13.41
C GLN A 356 3.79 16.73 14.78
N SER A 357 2.52 16.41 15.09
CA SER A 357 1.86 16.73 16.36
C SER A 357 1.76 15.56 17.33
N ASP A 358 2.24 14.36 16.93
CA ASP A 358 2.25 13.12 17.69
C ASP A 358 3.45 13.05 18.68
N GLU A 359 3.67 11.88 19.27
CA GLU A 359 4.77 11.62 20.21
C GLU A 359 6.13 11.87 19.57
N ILE A 360 6.28 11.58 18.28
CA ILE A 360 7.51 11.83 17.52
C ILE A 360 7.75 13.34 17.38
N GLY A 361 6.69 14.10 17.09
CA GLY A 361 6.76 15.56 17.07
C GLY A 361 7.08 16.15 18.44
N GLN A 362 6.56 15.56 19.51
CA GLN A 362 6.86 15.96 20.88
C GLN A 362 8.35 15.68 21.23
N LEU A 363 8.85 14.51 20.84
CA LEU A 363 10.27 14.16 20.99
C LEU A 363 11.17 15.13 20.22
N ALA A 364 10.81 15.46 18.99
CA ALA A 364 11.56 16.42 18.16
C ALA A 364 11.61 17.82 18.80
N ARG A 365 10.49 18.29 19.36
CA ARG A 365 10.45 19.58 20.09
C ARG A 365 11.35 19.59 21.31
N ARG A 366 11.31 18.52 22.12
CA ARG A 366 12.20 18.39 23.28
C ARG A 366 13.67 18.30 22.89
N PHE A 367 13.95 17.60 21.80
CA PHE A 367 15.31 17.51 21.26
C PHE A 367 15.81 18.87 20.76
N ARG A 368 14.96 19.65 20.08
CA ARG A 368 15.28 21.03 19.66
C ARG A 368 15.62 21.91 20.87
N MET A 369 14.76 21.93 21.90
CA MET A 369 15.02 22.72 23.13
C MET A 369 16.33 22.32 23.79
N MET A 370 16.66 21.05 23.80
CA MET A 370 17.94 20.57 24.32
C MET A 370 19.11 21.14 23.51
N MET A 371 19.01 21.11 22.17
CA MET A 371 20.05 21.65 21.29
C MET A 371 20.21 23.15 21.39
N GLU A 372 19.11 23.90 21.48
CA GLU A 372 19.14 25.33 21.76
C GLU A 372 19.86 25.65 23.07
N THR A 373 19.60 24.86 24.11
CA THR A 373 20.30 25.00 25.40
C THR A 373 21.79 24.73 25.25
N ILE A 374 22.16 23.65 24.55
CA ILE A 374 23.59 23.30 24.33
C ILE A 374 24.28 24.40 23.52
N ASN A 375 23.68 24.87 22.44
CA ASN A 375 24.24 25.94 21.62
C ASN A 375 24.45 27.23 22.43
N ASN A 376 23.47 27.61 23.22
CA ASN A 376 23.58 28.78 24.09
C ASN A 376 24.71 28.63 25.14
N LEU A 377 24.88 27.43 25.69
CA LEU A 377 25.98 27.15 26.64
C LEU A 377 27.35 27.23 25.94
N VAL A 378 27.49 26.63 24.75
CA VAL A 378 28.73 26.66 23.97
C VAL A 378 29.08 28.11 23.57
N LEU A 379 28.10 28.88 23.08
CA LEU A 379 28.29 30.27 22.73
C LEU A 379 28.66 31.12 23.94
N ARG A 380 28.07 30.85 25.11
CA ARG A 380 28.39 31.54 26.35
C ARG A 380 29.83 31.24 26.81
N GLU A 381 30.23 29.97 26.76
CA GLU A 381 31.59 29.55 27.09
C GLU A 381 32.62 30.20 26.17
N TYR A 382 32.38 30.17 24.86
CA TYR A 382 33.25 30.84 23.87
C TYR A 382 33.38 32.35 24.12
N ARG A 383 32.27 33.04 24.42
CA ARG A 383 32.30 34.48 24.77
C ARG A 383 33.08 34.75 26.04
N LEU A 384 32.95 33.88 27.06
CA LEU A 384 33.71 33.99 28.31
C LEU A 384 35.20 33.76 28.08
N GLU A 385 35.56 32.78 27.24
CA GLU A 385 36.96 32.53 26.89
C GLU A 385 37.57 33.72 26.12
N LEU A 386 36.83 34.25 25.13
CA LEU A 386 37.26 35.44 24.37
C LEU A 386 37.46 36.65 25.26
N ALA A 387 36.52 36.91 26.18
CA ALA A 387 36.62 38.00 27.14
C ALA A 387 37.83 37.82 28.06
N ASN A 388 38.10 36.58 28.52
CA ASN A 388 39.26 36.29 29.34
C ASN A 388 40.57 36.52 28.58
N LYS A 389 40.70 36.05 27.32
CA LYS A 389 41.87 36.31 26.46
C LYS A 389 42.08 37.81 26.22
N THR A 390 40.98 38.51 25.94
CA THR A 390 41.05 39.98 25.75
C THR A 390 41.52 40.70 27.01
N ASN A 391 41.04 40.31 28.18
CA ASN A 391 41.47 40.88 29.47
C ASN A 391 42.95 40.56 29.76
N GLN A 392 43.40 39.32 29.46
CA GLN A 392 44.82 38.98 29.57
C GLN A 392 45.71 39.83 28.69
N LEU A 393 45.30 40.06 27.40
CA LEU A 393 46.03 40.94 26.50
C LEU A 393 46.08 42.38 27.00
N LYS A 394 44.97 42.91 27.51
CA LYS A 394 44.94 44.27 28.13
C LYS A 394 45.85 44.37 29.33
N ALA A 395 45.87 43.32 30.19
CA ALA A 395 46.75 43.29 31.38
C ALA A 395 48.23 43.23 30.98
N LEU A 396 48.60 42.47 29.95
CA LEU A 396 49.95 42.42 29.40
C LEU A 396 50.36 43.76 28.79
N GLN A 397 49.49 44.44 28.04
CA GLN A 397 49.75 45.78 27.48
C GLN A 397 49.93 46.83 28.57
N ALA A 398 49.21 46.75 29.66
CA ALA A 398 49.33 47.67 30.80
C ALA A 398 50.67 47.52 31.57
N GLN A 399 51.39 46.40 31.43
CA GLN A 399 52.72 46.23 32.03
C GLN A 399 53.80 47.12 31.39
N VAL A 400 53.58 47.64 30.16
CA VAL A 400 54.47 48.65 29.60
C VAL A 400 54.03 50.01 30.14
N HIS A 401 54.73 50.54 31.13
CA HIS A 401 54.43 51.82 31.75
C HIS A 401 54.83 53.03 30.85
N PRO A 402 53.90 53.57 30.00
CA PRO A 402 54.23 54.69 29.09
C PRO A 402 54.73 55.91 29.83
N HIS A 403 54.14 56.18 30.97
CA HIS A 403 54.51 57.31 31.81
C HIS A 403 55.94 57.20 32.39
N PHE A 404 56.38 56.00 32.74
CA PHE A 404 57.75 55.79 33.20
C PHE A 404 58.76 56.10 32.08
N LEU A 405 58.54 55.62 30.89
CA LEU A 405 59.43 55.83 29.77
C LEU A 405 59.50 57.35 29.39
N TYR A 406 58.35 58.05 29.40
CA TYR A 406 58.29 59.45 29.17
C TYR A 406 59.06 60.25 30.21
N ASN A 407 58.85 59.96 31.51
CA ASN A 407 59.55 60.66 32.59
C ASN A 407 61.05 60.38 32.55
N ALA A 408 61.47 59.17 32.20
CA ALA A 408 62.89 58.88 32.01
C ALA A 408 63.50 59.69 30.89
N LEU A 409 62.86 59.83 29.71
CA LEU A 409 63.31 60.62 28.61
C LEU A 409 63.36 62.15 29.01
N GLN A 410 62.34 62.62 29.74
CA GLN A 410 62.28 63.99 30.21
C GLN A 410 63.47 64.34 31.17
N SER A 411 63.76 63.37 32.08
CA SER A 411 64.88 63.53 33.01
C SER A 411 66.22 63.55 32.28
N ILE A 412 66.43 62.68 31.28
CA ILE A 412 67.63 62.65 30.46
C ILE A 412 67.76 63.98 29.64
N GLY A 413 66.65 64.43 29.05
CA GLY A 413 66.60 65.71 28.32
C GLY A 413 66.97 66.88 29.18
N THR A 414 66.37 66.98 30.37
CA THR A 414 66.70 68.06 31.34
C THR A 414 68.19 68.02 31.74
N THR A 415 68.76 66.84 31.93
CA THR A 415 70.19 66.72 32.18
C THR A 415 71.05 67.14 31.01
N ALA A 416 70.64 66.85 29.77
CA ALA A 416 71.32 67.26 28.58
C ALA A 416 71.33 68.81 28.49
N LEU A 417 70.21 69.49 28.77
CA LEU A 417 70.08 70.91 28.81
C LEU A 417 71.01 71.59 29.86
N GLN A 418 71.05 70.99 31.11
CA GLN A 418 71.89 71.43 32.18
C GLN A 418 73.39 71.34 31.81
N ARG A 419 73.78 70.39 31.02
CA ARG A 419 75.16 70.18 30.57
C ARG A 419 75.51 70.98 29.32
N GLY A 420 74.62 71.87 28.87
CA GLY A 420 74.91 72.79 27.76
C GLY A 420 74.80 72.15 26.39
N VAL A 421 74.06 71.08 26.25
CA VAL A 421 73.82 70.37 24.96
C VAL A 421 72.35 70.53 24.56
N PRO A 422 71.89 71.74 24.10
CA PRO A 422 70.50 72.05 23.83
C PRO A 422 69.94 71.21 22.66
N ASP A 423 70.77 70.81 21.71
CA ASP A 423 70.31 70.01 20.58
C ASP A 423 69.95 68.61 20.99
N LEU A 424 70.69 68.03 21.95
CA LEU A 424 70.33 66.73 22.50
C LEU A 424 69.02 66.79 23.31
N TYR A 425 68.78 67.88 24.05
CA TYR A 425 67.48 68.11 24.70
C TYR A 425 66.32 68.14 23.70
N LYS A 426 66.46 68.84 22.59
CA LYS A 426 65.42 68.89 21.53
C LYS A 426 65.12 67.50 21.00
N LEU A 427 66.14 66.71 20.69
CA LEU A 427 65.98 65.35 20.18
C LEU A 427 65.25 64.42 21.16
N ILE A 428 65.63 64.46 22.45
CA ILE A 428 65.00 63.65 23.47
C ILE A 428 63.55 64.09 23.67
N MET A 429 63.25 65.36 23.67
CA MET A 429 61.88 65.88 23.77
C MET A 429 61.02 65.47 22.54
N GLN A 430 61.60 65.51 21.33
CA GLN A 430 60.93 64.99 20.15
C GLN A 430 60.65 63.48 20.25
N LEU A 431 61.60 62.69 20.69
CA LEU A 431 61.41 61.25 20.92
C LEU A 431 60.32 60.96 21.98
N GLY A 432 60.35 61.77 23.09
CA GLY A 432 59.31 61.65 24.13
C GLY A 432 57.92 62.02 23.59
N LYS A 433 57.79 63.01 22.73
CA LYS A 433 56.56 63.44 22.07
C LYS A 433 56.05 62.30 21.13
N MET A 434 56.96 61.70 20.36
CA MET A 434 56.62 60.59 19.46
C MET A 434 56.17 59.37 20.24
N MET A 435 56.89 58.96 21.32
CA MET A 435 56.49 57.82 22.18
C MET A 435 55.13 58.05 22.79
N ARG A 436 54.86 59.25 23.36
CA ARG A 436 53.53 59.54 23.92
C ARG A 436 52.43 59.39 22.87
N TYR A 437 52.66 59.84 21.67
CA TYR A 437 51.70 59.71 20.57
C TYR A 437 51.52 58.26 20.21
N SER A 438 52.52 57.42 20.00
CA SER A 438 52.43 56.00 19.63
C SER A 438 51.82 55.12 20.71
N MET A 439 51.97 55.45 22.00
CA MET A 439 51.50 54.65 23.14
C MET A 439 50.10 55.07 23.62
N ASN A 440 49.53 56.16 23.21
CA ASN A 440 48.17 56.57 23.53
C ASN A 440 47.18 55.76 22.69
N THR A 441 46.58 54.71 23.23
CA THR A 441 45.59 53.85 22.58
C THR A 441 44.14 54.28 22.84
N ALA A 442 43.94 55.39 23.58
CA ALA A 442 42.60 55.83 23.99
C ALA A 442 41.84 56.55 22.86
N GLU A 443 42.56 57.19 21.94
CA GLU A 443 42.00 57.94 20.83
C GLU A 443 42.24 57.21 19.50
N GLU A 444 41.20 56.69 18.90
CA GLU A 444 41.29 55.96 17.61
C GLU A 444 41.38 56.94 16.42
N PHE A 445 40.79 58.10 16.56
CA PHE A 445 40.78 59.16 15.55
C PHE A 445 41.51 60.45 16.06
N VAL A 446 42.22 61.07 15.18
CA VAL A 446 42.97 62.29 15.46
C VAL A 446 42.87 63.27 14.28
N SER A 447 43.15 64.59 14.51
CA SER A 447 43.22 65.52 13.42
C SER A 447 44.45 65.27 12.52
N ILE A 448 44.29 65.55 11.22
CA ILE A 448 45.44 65.51 10.28
C ILE A 448 46.58 66.37 10.77
N SER A 449 46.32 67.51 11.41
CA SER A 449 47.32 68.32 12.02
C SER A 449 48.17 67.54 13.07
N GLN A 450 47.54 66.74 13.91
CA GLN A 450 48.24 65.91 14.90
C GLN A 450 49.11 64.81 14.23
N GLU A 451 48.63 64.18 13.15
CA GLU A 451 49.41 63.21 12.36
C GLU A 451 50.62 63.91 11.69
N ILE A 452 50.38 65.08 11.14
CA ILE A 452 51.45 65.90 10.51
C ILE A 452 52.49 66.33 11.55
N ASP A 453 52.06 66.78 12.74
CA ASP A 453 52.99 67.19 13.81
C ASP A 453 53.79 66.01 14.35
N HIS A 454 53.16 64.82 14.44
CA HIS A 454 53.86 63.63 14.79
C HIS A 454 54.87 63.21 13.73
N THR A 455 54.46 63.25 12.45
CA THR A 455 55.33 62.92 11.32
C THR A 455 56.45 63.92 11.20
N ARG A 456 56.19 65.23 11.43
CA ARG A 456 57.18 66.24 11.45
C ARG A 456 58.25 65.99 12.54
N SER A 457 57.81 65.62 13.72
CA SER A 457 58.72 65.23 14.83
C SER A 457 59.63 64.04 14.43
N TYR A 458 59.08 63.09 13.67
CA TYR A 458 59.86 62.00 13.12
C TYR A 458 60.87 62.45 12.04
N LEU A 459 60.43 63.27 11.12
CA LEU A 459 61.27 63.79 10.05
C LEU A 459 62.42 64.67 10.61
N GLU A 460 62.17 65.50 11.64
CA GLU A 460 63.20 66.26 12.32
C GLU A 460 64.25 65.35 12.99
N LEU A 461 63.82 64.24 13.64
CA LEU A 461 64.76 63.27 14.17
C LEU A 461 65.60 62.63 13.08
N GLN A 462 64.99 62.30 11.96
CA GLN A 462 65.72 61.75 10.81
C GLN A 462 66.66 62.82 10.15
N ARG A 463 66.23 64.05 10.07
CA ARG A 463 67.08 65.17 9.56
C ARG A 463 68.33 65.36 10.45
N HIS A 464 68.18 65.25 11.75
CA HIS A 464 69.36 65.32 12.64
C HIS A 464 70.29 64.11 12.45
N ARG A 465 69.76 62.92 12.11
CA ARG A 465 70.55 61.69 11.87
C ARG A 465 71.29 61.77 10.52
N PHE A 466 70.66 62.36 9.49
CA PHE A 466 71.12 62.26 8.13
C PHE A 466 71.69 63.63 7.59
N GLY A 467 71.57 64.68 8.40
CA GLY A 467 72.05 66.00 8.07
C GLY A 467 71.41 66.61 6.80
N ASP A 468 72.20 67.28 6.01
CA ASP A 468 71.75 67.96 4.77
C ASP A 468 71.34 67.01 3.67
N LYS A 469 71.48 65.72 3.88
CA LYS A 469 71.00 64.70 2.92
C LYS A 469 69.48 64.51 2.95
N LEU A 470 68.75 65.02 3.96
CA LEU A 470 67.32 64.97 4.09
C LEU A 470 66.70 66.38 3.97
N THR A 471 65.84 66.51 2.98
CA THR A 471 64.98 67.70 2.88
C THR A 471 63.52 67.26 2.85
N TYR A 472 62.63 68.00 3.43
CA TYR A 472 61.20 67.69 3.38
C TYR A 472 60.36 68.93 3.26
N GLU A 473 59.20 68.77 2.60
CA GLU A 473 58.19 69.80 2.49
C GLU A 473 56.85 69.30 2.94
N ILE A 474 56.16 70.04 3.79
CA ILE A 474 54.80 69.69 4.25
C ILE A 474 53.92 70.89 3.93
N SER A 475 52.98 70.66 3.04
CA SER A 475 52.01 71.66 2.61
C SER A 475 50.60 71.10 2.70
N GLY A 476 49.65 71.95 3.04
CA GLY A 476 48.28 71.45 3.15
C GLY A 476 47.26 72.55 3.34
N ASP A 477 46.05 72.20 2.91
CA ASP A 477 44.86 73.01 3.10
C ASP A 477 44.52 73.11 4.60
N PRO A 478 44.28 74.29 5.18
CA PRO A 478 43.90 74.50 6.57
C PRO A 478 42.64 73.69 6.96
N ASP A 479 41.68 73.54 6.06
CA ASP A 479 40.47 72.82 6.31
C ASP A 479 40.72 71.29 6.29
N ALA A 480 41.59 70.76 5.42
CA ALA A 480 42.03 69.37 5.45
C ALA A 480 42.74 69.03 6.76
N GLN A 481 43.55 69.97 7.32
CA GLN A 481 44.29 69.73 8.56
C GLN A 481 43.41 69.54 9.80
N ARG A 482 42.18 70.05 9.77
CA ARG A 482 41.20 69.86 10.88
C ARG A 482 40.43 68.55 10.80
N ALA A 483 40.45 67.92 9.68
CA ALA A 483 39.69 66.70 9.46
C ALA A 483 40.22 65.57 10.33
N SER A 484 39.29 64.72 10.75
CA SER A 484 39.54 63.55 11.62
C SER A 484 39.92 62.32 10.79
N VAL A 485 41.04 61.71 11.13
CA VAL A 485 41.57 60.54 10.43
C VAL A 485 41.96 59.41 11.45
N PRO A 486 41.99 58.15 11.07
CA PRO A 486 42.55 57.14 11.94
C PRO A 486 44.01 57.45 12.29
N ARG A 487 44.32 57.16 13.54
CA ARG A 487 45.65 57.42 14.06
C ARG A 487 46.72 56.53 13.41
N MET A 488 47.96 57.07 13.27
CA MET A 488 49.12 56.37 12.71
C MET A 488 48.93 55.89 11.28
N ILE A 489 48.43 56.80 10.38
CA ILE A 489 48.30 56.50 8.98
C ILE A 489 49.39 57.19 8.12
N ILE A 490 49.91 58.33 8.55
CA ILE A 490 50.92 59.07 7.77
C ILE A 490 52.34 58.58 8.14
N GLN A 491 52.66 58.50 9.40
CA GLN A 491 54.02 58.12 9.86
C GLN A 491 54.50 56.77 9.27
N PRO A 492 53.71 55.63 9.28
CA PRO A 492 54.22 54.35 8.76
C PRO A 492 54.54 54.41 7.25
N VAL A 493 53.86 55.29 6.50
CA VAL A 493 54.18 55.52 5.11
C VAL A 493 55.52 56.22 4.98
N VAL A 494 55.74 57.30 5.76
CA VAL A 494 57.01 58.01 5.82
C VAL A 494 58.17 57.16 6.32
N GLU A 495 57.94 56.26 7.33
CA GLU A 495 58.95 55.33 7.77
C GLU A 495 59.39 54.35 6.66
N ASN A 496 58.48 53.97 5.76
CA ASN A 496 58.83 53.09 4.64
C ASN A 496 59.79 53.79 3.65
N ILE A 497 59.75 55.14 3.51
CA ILE A 497 60.69 55.90 2.71
C ILE A 497 62.12 55.72 3.25
N PHE A 498 62.32 55.82 4.54
CA PHE A 498 63.65 55.63 5.15
C PHE A 498 64.15 54.22 5.15
N LYS A 499 63.26 53.23 5.13
CA LYS A 499 63.62 51.79 5.03
C LYS A 499 64.04 51.36 3.63
N HIS A 500 63.42 52.00 2.59
CA HIS A 500 63.53 51.50 1.24
C HIS A 500 64.07 52.48 0.22
N ALA A 501 63.87 53.77 0.42
CA ALA A 501 64.30 54.81 -0.53
C ALA A 501 65.61 55.46 -0.09
N PHE A 502 66.03 55.35 1.16
CA PHE A 502 67.22 55.94 1.70
C PHE A 502 68.48 55.09 1.48
N ASP A 503 69.37 55.50 0.62
CA ASP A 503 70.70 54.92 0.50
C ASP A 503 71.72 55.87 1.14
N PRO A 504 72.43 55.48 2.22
CA PRO A 504 73.41 56.30 2.88
C PRO A 504 74.59 56.73 1.94
N ALA A 505 74.84 55.97 0.87
CA ALA A 505 75.88 56.29 -0.15
C ALA A 505 75.34 57.07 -1.36
N GLY A 506 74.07 57.24 -1.46
CA GLY A 506 73.30 57.86 -2.56
C GLY A 506 73.00 59.33 -2.28
N GLY A 507 72.28 59.99 -3.19
CA GLY A 507 71.96 61.40 -3.22
C GLY A 507 71.05 61.87 -2.07
N MET A 508 70.66 63.15 -2.17
CA MET A 508 69.70 63.80 -1.26
C MET A 508 68.33 63.18 -1.37
N VAL A 509 67.71 62.85 -0.24
CA VAL A 509 66.32 62.36 -0.15
C VAL A 509 65.43 63.57 0.12
N HIS A 510 64.41 63.68 -0.69
CA HIS A 510 63.38 64.70 -0.54
C HIS A 510 62.02 64.02 -0.30
N VAL A 511 61.33 64.40 0.76
CA VAL A 511 60.00 63.95 1.12
C VAL A 511 59.00 65.05 1.03
N SER A 512 57.96 64.88 0.23
CA SER A 512 56.85 65.80 0.12
C SER A 512 55.56 65.24 0.68
N ILE A 513 54.91 65.98 1.58
CA ILE A 513 53.60 65.58 2.15
C ILE A 513 52.64 66.73 1.81
N ARG A 514 51.58 66.39 1.09
CA ARG A 514 50.51 67.30 0.73
C ARG A 514 49.17 66.82 1.20
N THR A 515 48.36 67.73 1.78
CA THR A 515 46.98 67.37 2.19
C THR A 515 46.01 68.32 1.53
N ARG A 516 44.95 67.80 0.95
CA ARG A 516 43.90 68.57 0.29
C ARG A 516 42.51 68.03 0.74
N LEU A 517 41.55 68.93 0.75
CA LEU A 517 40.15 68.60 0.96
C LEU A 517 39.39 69.11 -0.30
N GLU A 518 38.94 68.12 -1.10
CA GLU A 518 38.20 68.43 -2.33
C GLU A 518 37.00 67.47 -2.40
N ASP A 519 35.84 67.94 -2.78
CA ASP A 519 34.61 67.11 -2.95
C ASP A 519 34.29 66.23 -1.78
N ASN A 520 34.38 66.70 -0.54
CA ASN A 520 34.16 65.93 0.68
C ASN A 520 35.11 64.74 0.85
N ARG A 521 36.29 64.77 0.23
CA ARG A 521 37.35 63.79 0.33
C ARG A 521 38.65 64.38 0.77
N ILE A 522 39.29 63.77 1.70
CA ILE A 522 40.62 64.09 2.17
C ILE A 522 41.62 63.31 1.33
N THR A 523 42.51 63.98 0.68
CA THR A 523 43.61 63.39 -0.08
C THR A 523 44.91 63.71 0.62
N ILE A 524 45.69 62.72 1.03
CA ILE A 524 47.01 62.85 1.61
C ILE A 524 47.99 62.19 0.65
N GLU A 525 48.81 63.03 0.00
CA GLU A 525 49.87 62.61 -0.92
C GLU A 525 51.20 62.60 -0.18
N ILE A 526 51.91 61.50 -0.20
CA ILE A 526 53.23 61.31 0.40
C ILE A 526 54.16 60.84 -0.71
N ALA A 527 55.15 61.68 -1.10
CA ALA A 527 56.04 61.35 -2.21
C ALA A 527 57.51 61.47 -1.79
N ASP A 528 58.34 60.62 -2.36
CA ASP A 528 59.80 60.67 -2.23
C ASP A 528 60.49 60.75 -3.60
N ASN A 529 61.80 61.10 -3.59
CA ASN A 529 62.67 61.12 -4.76
C ASN A 529 63.58 59.87 -4.84
N GLY A 530 63.26 58.79 -4.15
CA GLY A 530 64.03 57.56 -4.15
C GLY A 530 63.96 56.78 -5.44
N PRO A 531 64.50 55.55 -5.49
CA PRO A 531 64.52 54.70 -6.69
C PRO A 531 63.17 54.19 -7.13
N GLY A 532 62.10 54.44 -6.36
CA GLY A 532 60.74 53.90 -6.62
C GLY A 532 60.67 52.39 -6.49
N MET A 533 59.62 51.82 -7.08
CA MET A 533 59.40 50.37 -7.15
C MET A 533 59.37 49.89 -8.59
N ASN A 534 60.00 48.76 -8.89
CA ASN A 534 59.81 48.11 -10.17
C ASN A 534 58.40 47.61 -10.38
N GLY A 535 57.90 47.41 -11.63
CA GLY A 535 56.53 47.09 -11.91
C GLY A 535 56.03 45.79 -11.25
N GLY A 536 56.87 44.77 -11.14
CA GLY A 536 56.50 43.49 -10.48
C GLY A 536 56.31 43.64 -8.95
N LYS A 537 57.21 44.42 -8.31
CA LYS A 537 57.11 44.68 -6.86
C LYS A 537 55.92 45.60 -6.56
N LEU A 538 55.68 46.62 -7.38
CA LEU A 538 54.52 47.51 -7.24
C LEU A 538 53.21 46.73 -7.37
N ALA A 539 53.07 45.82 -8.35
CA ALA A 539 51.91 45.00 -8.54
C ALA A 539 51.66 44.06 -7.32
N SER A 540 52.70 43.44 -6.78
CA SER A 540 52.59 42.58 -5.61
C SER A 540 52.15 43.35 -4.36
N VAL A 541 52.65 44.56 -4.15
CA VAL A 541 52.27 45.42 -3.02
C VAL A 541 50.82 45.91 -3.17
N ARG A 542 50.41 46.34 -4.39
CA ARG A 542 49.02 46.69 -4.68
C ARG A 542 48.08 45.54 -4.43
N GLN A 543 48.41 44.29 -4.82
CA GLN A 543 47.61 43.10 -4.57
C GLN A 543 47.47 42.78 -3.08
N ARG A 544 48.52 42.97 -2.28
CA ARG A 544 48.47 42.80 -0.82
C ARG A 544 47.62 43.86 -0.13
N ILE A 545 47.68 45.09 -0.59
CA ILE A 545 46.85 46.20 -0.10
C ILE A 545 45.36 45.95 -0.41
N SER A 546 45.04 45.30 -1.55
CA SER A 546 43.65 45.02 -1.98
C SER A 546 43.05 43.74 -1.41
N ARG A 547 43.84 42.80 -0.86
CA ARG A 547 43.31 41.58 -0.25
C ARG A 547 42.79 41.81 1.16
N ASP A 548 41.56 41.40 1.39
CA ASP A 548 40.94 41.44 2.72
C ASP A 548 41.70 40.56 3.72
N GLY A 549 42.20 41.18 4.76
CA GLY A 549 42.27 40.67 6.13
C GLY A 549 43.15 39.47 6.45
N GLU A 550 43.88 38.85 5.55
CA GLU A 550 44.83 37.77 5.89
C GLU A 550 46.18 38.33 6.29
N ILE A 551 46.32 38.60 7.57
CA ILE A 551 47.61 38.77 8.24
C ILE A 551 48.27 37.40 8.32
N GLY A 552 48.94 36.99 7.28
CA GLY A 552 49.66 35.72 7.22
C GLY A 552 50.77 35.82 6.20
N ASP A 553 51.96 36.18 6.61
CA ASP A 553 53.19 35.44 6.41
C ASP A 553 54.45 36.26 6.76
N GLU A 554 55.43 35.60 7.29
CA GLU A 554 56.62 36.02 7.99
C GLU A 554 57.72 36.70 7.12
N SER A 555 57.43 37.53 6.19
CA SER A 555 58.49 38.34 5.53
C SER A 555 58.27 39.83 5.82
N GLY A 556 58.95 40.32 6.86
CA GLY A 556 58.86 41.64 7.50
C GLY A 556 59.03 42.90 6.63
N SER A 557 58.95 42.83 5.32
CA SER A 557 59.40 43.92 4.44
C SER A 557 58.27 44.81 3.88
N HIS A 558 57.03 44.78 4.30
CA HIS A 558 56.01 45.77 3.86
C HIS A 558 54.76 45.75 4.75
N ILE A 559 54.90 45.30 5.99
CA ILE A 559 53.81 45.23 7.00
C ILE A 559 53.20 46.64 7.25
N GLY A 560 53.99 47.69 7.15
CA GLY A 560 53.54 49.05 7.44
C GLY A 560 52.43 49.57 6.52
N LEU A 561 52.60 49.42 5.19
CA LEU A 561 51.61 49.91 4.21
C LEU A 561 50.31 49.06 4.25
N ALA A 562 50.44 47.72 4.41
CA ALA A 562 49.28 46.85 4.55
C ALA A 562 48.47 47.18 5.82
N ASN A 563 49.14 47.46 6.94
CA ASN A 563 48.48 47.86 8.16
C ASN A 563 47.78 49.22 8.07
N VAL A 564 48.34 50.20 7.33
CA VAL A 564 47.67 51.48 7.07
C VAL A 564 46.44 51.26 6.21
N ALA A 565 46.53 50.46 5.15
CA ALA A 565 45.38 50.15 4.30
C ALA A 565 44.27 49.40 5.04
N ALA A 566 44.62 48.39 5.88
CA ALA A 566 43.67 47.69 6.72
C ALA A 566 42.99 48.62 7.73
N ARG A 567 43.75 49.52 8.34
CA ARG A 567 43.22 50.53 9.28
C ARG A 567 42.26 51.50 8.61
N LEU A 568 42.61 52.00 7.43
CA LEU A 568 41.73 52.88 6.65
C LEU A 568 40.40 52.19 6.33
N ARG A 569 40.42 50.92 5.90
CA ARG A 569 39.18 50.18 5.63
C ARG A 569 38.38 49.93 6.89
N LEU A 570 39.03 49.51 7.97
CA LEU A 570 38.35 49.18 9.23
C LEU A 570 37.61 50.41 9.80
N HIS A 571 38.23 51.60 9.74
CA HIS A 571 37.70 52.78 10.40
C HIS A 571 36.94 53.74 9.46
N CYS A 572 37.25 53.75 8.15
CA CYS A 572 36.65 54.68 7.18
C CYS A 572 35.82 53.97 6.08
N GLY A 573 35.67 52.60 6.18
CA GLY A 573 34.87 51.81 5.24
C GLY A 573 35.49 51.65 3.84
N GLU A 574 34.70 51.06 2.93
CA GLU A 574 35.17 50.72 1.57
C GLU A 574 35.50 51.96 0.68
N ASN A 575 35.04 53.11 1.08
CA ASN A 575 35.30 54.37 0.34
C ASN A 575 36.69 54.95 0.60
N ALA A 576 37.39 54.47 1.61
CA ALA A 576 38.78 54.82 1.90
C ALA A 576 39.74 53.93 1.11
N ARG A 577 40.71 54.50 0.43
CA ARG A 577 41.65 53.75 -0.41
C ARG A 577 43.08 54.31 -0.32
N MET A 578 44.00 53.37 -0.54
CA MET A 578 45.43 53.71 -0.67
C MET A 578 45.88 53.39 -2.09
N GLU A 579 46.45 54.40 -2.77
CA GLU A 579 46.99 54.27 -4.10
C GLU A 579 48.51 54.42 -4.07
N LEU A 580 49.23 53.67 -4.89
CA LEU A 580 50.67 53.67 -4.97
C LEU A 580 51.07 53.92 -6.42
N GLU A 581 51.90 54.92 -6.66
CA GLU A 581 52.47 55.21 -7.97
C GLU A 581 53.99 55.30 -7.91
N SER A 582 54.67 54.67 -8.85
CA SER A 582 56.13 54.73 -8.93
C SER A 582 56.57 55.43 -10.17
N GLY A 583 57.57 56.33 -10.04
CA GLY A 583 58.04 57.19 -11.13
C GLY A 583 57.16 58.38 -11.44
N ALA A 584 56.19 58.67 -10.58
CA ALA A 584 55.29 59.84 -10.75
C ALA A 584 55.98 61.17 -10.48
N ALA A 585 55.77 62.11 -11.36
CA ALA A 585 56.23 63.51 -11.16
C ALA A 585 55.54 64.07 -9.89
N PRO A 586 56.17 64.99 -9.13
CA PRO A 586 57.32 65.78 -9.49
C PRO A 586 58.67 65.27 -8.99
N LEU A 587 58.71 64.24 -8.13
CA LEU A 587 59.92 63.77 -7.43
C LEU A 587 60.59 62.56 -8.03
N GLY A 588 59.88 61.73 -8.81
CA GLY A 588 60.40 60.55 -9.54
C GLY A 588 60.53 59.27 -8.74
N GLY A 589 60.27 59.27 -7.44
CA GLY A 589 60.32 58.11 -6.54
C GLY A 589 58.96 57.34 -6.38
N LEU A 590 58.59 57.03 -5.18
CA LEU A 590 57.28 56.42 -4.84
C LEU A 590 56.32 57.52 -4.35
N MET A 591 55.12 57.54 -4.84
CA MET A 591 54.02 58.35 -4.36
C MET A 591 52.94 57.45 -3.76
N VAL A 592 52.55 57.70 -2.53
CA VAL A 592 51.45 57.05 -1.79
C VAL A 592 50.37 58.10 -1.60
N THR A 593 49.19 57.79 -2.12
CA THR A 593 48.00 58.60 -1.97
C THR A 593 46.99 57.96 -1.09
N LEU A 594 46.63 58.56 0.02
CA LEU A 594 45.54 58.09 0.91
C LEU A 594 44.31 58.94 0.61
N VAL A 595 43.24 58.34 0.20
CA VAL A 595 41.94 58.96 -0.05
C VAL A 595 40.98 58.55 1.02
N ILE A 596 40.46 59.47 1.79
CA ILE A 596 39.62 59.25 2.95
C ILE A 596 38.36 60.08 2.82
N PRO A 597 37.14 59.54 2.98
CA PRO A 597 35.94 60.33 3.02
C PRO A 597 36.05 61.34 4.20
N ALA A 598 35.76 62.61 3.98
CA ALA A 598 35.64 63.56 5.10
C ALA A 598 34.35 63.18 5.82
N GLY A 599 34.48 62.61 7.03
CA GLY A 599 33.32 62.28 7.89
C GLY A 599 32.64 63.59 8.28
N ASP A 600 31.32 63.55 8.38
CA ASP A 600 30.50 64.65 8.89
C ASP A 600 30.90 65.00 10.31
#